data_e81e4fa56036a662784b9ef312708a28
#
_entry.id   e81e4fa56036a662784b9ef312708a28
#
_cell.length_a   1.000
_cell.length_b   1.000
_cell.length_c   1.000
_cell.angle_alpha   90.00
_cell.angle_beta   90.00
_cell.angle_gamma   90.00
#
_symmetry.space_group_name_H-M   'P 1'
#
loop_
_entity.id
_entity.type
_entity.pdbx_description
1 polymer ?
#
loop_
_entity_poly.entity_id
_entity_poly.type
_entity_poly.pdbx_seq_one_letter_code
_entity_poly.pdbx_strand_id
1 'polypeptide(L)'
;MDQFVSKANIQVLDRASAILRVLTQHHDPVNLKVISDETCLHISTCHRILSDLVRLRFVEKGASAGTYRLGLRFLQLGNLVRERISVRDTARTGMQRLHNLTRQTVNLSIRQNDNIVYIDRIMRERPGIQVVRTIGATAPLHTTSSGKLFLAEDSFEQIRAYEIGRASCRERV
;
A
#
# COMPACT_ATOMS: atom_id res chain seq x y z
N MET A 1 6.70 -32.75 1.58
CA MET A 1 5.47 -33.00 2.38
C MET A 1 5.35 -31.87 3.38
N ASP A 2 4.94 -30.68 2.92
CA ASP A 2 4.72 -29.55 3.80
C ASP A 2 3.22 -29.39 3.99
N GLN A 3 2.81 -29.66 5.25
CA GLN A 3 1.46 -29.46 5.72
C GLN A 3 1.13 -27.97 5.64
N PHE A 4 0.25 -27.60 4.72
CA PHE A 4 -0.50 -26.36 4.80
C PHE A 4 -1.32 -26.38 6.09
N VAL A 5 -0.74 -25.90 7.18
CA VAL A 5 -1.49 -25.52 8.37
C VAL A 5 -2.42 -24.39 7.92
N SER A 6 -3.70 -24.70 7.77
CA SER A 6 -4.78 -23.72 7.65
C SER A 6 -4.66 -22.79 8.87
N LYS A 7 -3.98 -21.67 8.70
CA LYS A 7 -3.95 -20.62 9.72
C LYS A 7 -5.38 -20.16 9.91
N ALA A 8 -5.95 -20.43 11.09
CA ALA A 8 -7.21 -19.86 11.50
C ALA A 8 -7.09 -18.33 11.40
N ASN A 9 -7.62 -17.77 10.33
CA ASN A 9 -7.60 -16.34 10.09
C ASN A 9 -8.43 -15.67 11.20
N ILE A 10 -7.83 -14.71 11.89
CA ILE A 10 -8.55 -13.95 12.93
C ILE A 10 -9.48 -12.98 12.19
N GLN A 11 -10.69 -13.42 11.96
CA GLN A 11 -11.71 -12.76 11.13
C GLN A 11 -11.88 -11.25 11.45
N VAL A 12 -11.65 -10.83 12.71
CA VAL A 12 -11.72 -9.42 13.07
C VAL A 12 -10.60 -8.57 12.46
N LEU A 13 -9.40 -9.13 12.28
CA LEU A 13 -8.29 -8.44 11.65
C LEU A 13 -8.51 -8.25 10.15
N ASP A 14 -9.05 -9.27 9.49
CA ASP A 14 -9.40 -9.17 8.06
C ASP A 14 -10.47 -8.09 7.83
N ARG A 15 -11.51 -8.08 8.68
CA ARG A 15 -12.57 -7.08 8.63
C ARG A 15 -12.05 -5.67 8.90
N ALA A 16 -11.18 -5.50 9.91
CA ALA A 16 -10.54 -4.21 10.19
C ALA A 16 -9.67 -3.75 9.03
N SER A 17 -8.88 -4.66 8.43
CA SER A 17 -8.08 -4.39 7.23
C SER A 17 -8.93 -3.96 6.05
N ALA A 18 -10.09 -4.62 5.82
CA ALA A 18 -11.04 -4.24 4.76
C ALA A 18 -11.57 -2.81 4.97
N ILE A 19 -11.98 -2.46 6.19
CA ILE A 19 -12.44 -1.11 6.54
C ILE A 19 -11.34 -0.07 6.28
N LEU A 20 -10.13 -0.33 6.75
CA LEU A 20 -8.99 0.58 6.52
C LEU A 20 -8.70 0.75 5.03
N ARG A 21 -8.82 -0.31 4.22
CA ARG A 21 -8.65 -0.26 2.77
C ARG A 21 -9.67 0.67 2.12
N VAL A 22 -10.94 0.62 2.52
CA VAL A 22 -11.97 1.56 2.04
C VAL A 22 -11.54 2.99 2.35
N LEU A 23 -11.14 3.27 3.59
CA LEU A 23 -10.72 4.62 3.99
C LEU A 23 -9.48 5.14 3.23
N THR A 24 -8.63 4.26 2.67
CA THR A 24 -7.48 4.68 1.84
C THR A 24 -7.87 5.06 0.41
N GLN A 25 -9.04 4.67 -0.06
CA GLN A 25 -9.51 4.97 -1.42
C GLN A 25 -10.21 6.32 -1.51
N HIS A 26 -10.57 6.91 -0.36
CA HIS A 26 -11.29 8.18 -0.29
C HIS A 26 -10.41 9.27 0.35
N HIS A 27 -10.40 10.46 -0.26
CA HIS A 27 -9.72 11.64 0.30
C HIS A 27 -10.55 12.30 1.41
N ASP A 28 -11.86 12.28 1.27
CA ASP A 28 -12.80 12.86 2.22
C ASP A 28 -13.28 11.84 3.26
N PRO A 29 -13.76 12.27 4.44
CA PRO A 29 -14.32 11.39 5.43
C PRO A 29 -15.49 10.56 4.90
N VAL A 30 -15.44 9.24 5.07
CA VAL A 30 -16.40 8.28 4.50
C VAL A 30 -17.52 7.98 5.49
N ASN A 31 -18.76 7.96 5.01
CA ASN A 31 -19.92 7.61 5.83
C ASN A 31 -19.94 6.10 6.18
N LEU A 32 -20.42 5.78 7.38
CA LEU A 32 -20.55 4.40 7.88
C LEU A 32 -21.31 3.47 6.90
N LYS A 33 -22.35 3.99 6.22
CA LYS A 33 -23.13 3.21 5.26
C LYS A 33 -22.25 2.82 4.06
N VAL A 34 -21.50 3.76 3.49
CA VAL A 34 -20.59 3.50 2.36
C VAL A 34 -19.54 2.44 2.76
N ILE A 35 -18.95 2.56 3.96
CA ILE A 35 -18.00 1.56 4.47
C ILE A 35 -18.65 0.18 4.58
N SER A 36 -19.89 0.10 5.07
CA SER A 36 -20.65 -1.15 5.16
C SER A 36 -20.88 -1.76 3.78
N ASP A 37 -21.32 -0.96 2.82
CA ASP A 37 -21.61 -1.40 1.45
C ASP A 37 -20.36 -1.89 0.73
N GLU A 38 -19.25 -1.14 0.78
CA GLU A 38 -18.00 -1.49 0.10
C GLU A 38 -17.25 -2.68 0.74
N THR A 39 -17.43 -2.89 2.07
CA THR A 39 -16.83 -4.05 2.75
C THR A 39 -17.73 -5.28 2.77
N CYS A 40 -18.98 -5.17 2.33
CA CYS A 40 -20.00 -6.21 2.48
C CYS A 40 -20.19 -6.68 3.94
N LEU A 41 -19.90 -5.83 4.92
CA LEU A 41 -20.07 -6.11 6.34
C LEU A 41 -21.35 -5.47 6.86
N HIS A 42 -22.00 -6.14 7.81
CA HIS A 42 -23.18 -5.56 8.46
C HIS A 42 -22.81 -4.25 9.19
N ILE A 43 -23.68 -3.23 9.11
CA ILE A 43 -23.43 -1.88 9.63
C ILE A 43 -23.05 -1.85 11.11
N SER A 44 -23.65 -2.73 11.94
CA SER A 44 -23.31 -2.86 13.36
C SER A 44 -21.90 -3.42 13.57
N THR A 45 -21.44 -4.31 12.70
CA THR A 45 -20.07 -4.86 12.73
C THR A 45 -19.06 -3.77 12.37
N CYS A 46 -19.34 -3.01 11.30
CA CYS A 46 -18.50 -1.86 10.91
C CYS A 46 -18.41 -0.84 12.05
N HIS A 47 -19.55 -0.48 12.65
CA HIS A 47 -19.58 0.48 13.74
C HIS A 47 -18.75 0.03 14.94
N ARG A 48 -18.83 -1.24 15.34
CA ARG A 48 -18.05 -1.80 16.46
C ARG A 48 -16.55 -1.76 16.16
N ILE A 49 -16.13 -2.22 14.99
CA ILE A 49 -14.72 -2.20 14.59
C ILE A 49 -14.20 -0.75 14.47
N LEU A 50 -14.96 0.14 13.86
CA LEU A 50 -14.60 1.56 13.76
C LEU A 50 -14.47 2.22 15.13
N SER A 51 -15.35 1.88 16.09
CA SER A 51 -15.25 2.38 17.46
C SER A 51 -13.93 1.98 18.14
N ASP A 52 -13.50 0.73 17.94
CA ASP A 52 -12.20 0.27 18.42
C ASP A 52 -11.03 0.95 17.71
N LEU A 53 -11.10 1.10 16.37
CA LEU A 53 -10.08 1.80 15.59
C LEU A 53 -9.97 3.29 15.99
N VAL A 54 -11.08 3.94 16.32
CA VAL A 54 -11.09 5.32 16.84
C VAL A 54 -10.45 5.37 18.24
N ARG A 55 -10.81 4.47 19.14
CA ARG A 55 -10.18 4.36 20.47
C ARG A 55 -8.67 4.14 20.38
N LEU A 56 -8.22 3.36 19.40
CA LEU A 56 -6.82 3.08 19.10
C LEU A 56 -6.14 4.19 18.28
N ARG A 57 -6.86 5.24 17.88
CA ARG A 57 -6.39 6.37 17.06
C ARG A 57 -5.92 5.99 15.64
N PHE A 58 -6.29 4.82 15.14
CA PHE A 58 -6.07 4.44 13.74
C PHE A 58 -7.08 5.12 12.81
N VAL A 59 -8.27 5.44 13.32
CA VAL A 59 -9.33 6.13 12.61
C VAL A 59 -9.74 7.35 13.42
N GLU A 60 -10.19 8.40 12.75
CA GLU A 60 -10.76 9.60 13.34
C GLU A 60 -12.18 9.79 12.81
N LYS A 61 -13.06 10.38 13.64
CA LYS A 61 -14.37 10.83 13.19
C LYS A 61 -14.21 12.08 12.34
N GLY A 62 -14.94 12.17 11.23
CA GLY A 62 -15.04 13.38 10.43
C GLY A 62 -15.87 14.47 11.11
N ALA A 63 -15.93 15.65 10.50
CA ALA A 63 -16.73 16.78 10.98
C ALA A 63 -18.24 16.49 10.92
N SER A 64 -18.67 15.72 9.92
CA SER A 64 -20.06 15.29 9.80
C SER A 64 -20.30 14.03 10.64
N ALA A 65 -21.45 13.95 11.30
CA ALA A 65 -21.83 12.79 12.12
C ALA A 65 -21.82 11.50 11.27
N GLY A 66 -21.26 10.42 11.85
CA GLY A 66 -21.23 9.11 11.20
C GLY A 66 -20.22 8.99 10.06
N THR A 67 -19.29 9.94 9.92
CA THR A 67 -18.18 9.86 8.95
C THR A 67 -16.84 9.56 9.62
N TYR A 68 -15.94 8.89 8.89
CA TYR A 68 -14.67 8.38 9.39
C TYR A 68 -13.55 8.60 8.37
N ARG A 69 -12.33 8.83 8.85
CA ARG A 69 -11.12 8.97 8.05
C ARG A 69 -9.93 8.30 8.74
N LEU A 70 -8.83 8.11 8.03
CA LEU A 70 -7.59 7.60 8.63
C LEU A 70 -7.06 8.57 9.68
N GLY A 71 -6.63 8.04 10.82
CA GLY A 71 -6.06 8.80 11.92
C GLY A 71 -4.56 9.06 11.75
N LEU A 72 -4.05 10.11 12.40
CA LEU A 72 -2.63 10.49 12.36
C LEU A 72 -1.67 9.44 12.92
N ARG A 73 -2.16 8.42 13.60
CA ARG A 73 -1.32 7.32 14.09
C ARG A 73 -0.61 6.58 12.96
N PHE A 74 -1.23 6.47 11.77
CA PHE A 74 -0.59 5.90 10.60
C PHE A 74 0.63 6.69 10.14
N LEU A 75 0.58 8.03 10.22
CA LEU A 75 1.73 8.88 9.90
C LEU A 75 2.88 8.64 10.89
N GLN A 76 2.59 8.54 12.18
CA GLN A 76 3.59 8.24 13.21
C GLN A 76 4.27 6.90 12.96
N LEU A 77 3.48 5.84 12.75
CA LEU A 77 4.01 4.50 12.47
C LEU A 77 4.76 4.45 11.14
N GLY A 78 4.25 5.12 10.11
CA GLY A 78 4.91 5.22 8.82
C GLY A 78 6.28 5.91 8.91
N ASN A 79 6.42 6.96 9.72
CA ASN A 79 7.70 7.61 9.95
C ASN A 79 8.71 6.67 10.64
N LEU A 80 8.29 5.93 11.66
CA LEU A 80 9.16 4.95 12.32
C LEU A 80 9.61 3.83 11.37
N VAL A 81 8.72 3.38 10.49
CA VAL A 81 9.09 2.40 9.43
C VAL A 81 10.09 3.02 8.47
N ARG A 82 9.85 4.26 8.04
CA ARG A 82 10.71 4.99 7.09
C ARG A 82 12.13 5.22 7.64
N GLU A 83 12.27 5.53 8.93
CA GLU A 83 13.57 5.71 9.60
C GLU A 83 14.42 4.44 9.61
N ARG A 84 13.79 3.26 9.60
CA ARG A 84 14.50 1.97 9.55
C ARG A 84 15.00 1.58 8.15
N ILE A 85 14.58 2.29 7.12
CA ILE A 85 14.97 2.01 5.72
C ILE A 85 16.28 2.73 5.41
N SER A 86 17.40 2.17 5.86
CA SER A 86 18.76 2.74 5.69
C SER A 86 19.15 2.95 4.21
N VAL A 87 18.64 2.12 3.30
CA VAL A 87 18.93 2.21 1.85
C VAL A 87 18.51 3.56 1.25
N ARG A 88 17.54 4.24 1.85
CA ARG A 88 17.05 5.54 1.40
C ARG A 88 18.15 6.60 1.46
N ASP A 89 18.82 6.71 2.59
CA ASP A 89 19.84 7.75 2.82
C ASP A 89 21.07 7.48 1.94
N THR A 90 21.46 6.20 1.82
CA THR A 90 22.56 5.78 0.94
C THR A 90 22.26 6.06 -0.54
N ALA A 91 21.03 5.85 -0.98
CA ALA A 91 20.64 6.02 -2.38
C ALA A 91 20.47 7.49 -2.78
N ARG A 92 20.18 8.38 -1.84
CA ARG A 92 19.76 9.77 -2.12
C ARG A 92 20.74 10.55 -2.99
N THR A 93 22.05 10.43 -2.71
CA THR A 93 23.09 11.09 -3.52
C THR A 93 23.10 10.58 -4.96
N GLY A 94 23.01 9.26 -5.15
CA GLY A 94 22.93 8.64 -6.47
C GLY A 94 21.66 9.04 -7.23
N MET A 95 20.53 9.09 -6.55
CA MET A 95 19.24 9.54 -7.11
C MET A 95 19.33 11.00 -7.58
N GLN A 96 19.94 11.88 -6.77
CA GLN A 96 20.10 13.30 -7.14
C GLN A 96 21.00 13.45 -8.36
N ARG A 97 22.12 12.71 -8.40
CA ARG A 97 23.02 12.70 -9.55
C ARG A 97 22.29 12.25 -10.82
N LEU A 98 21.53 11.16 -10.74
CA LEU A 98 20.76 10.64 -11.87
C LEU A 98 19.69 11.63 -12.32
N HIS A 99 18.97 12.24 -11.38
CA HIS A 99 17.99 13.29 -11.68
C HIS A 99 18.62 14.49 -12.41
N ASN A 100 19.77 14.97 -11.95
CA ASN A 100 20.46 16.11 -12.53
C ASN A 100 20.93 15.80 -13.96
N LEU A 101 21.41 14.57 -14.21
CA LEU A 101 21.86 14.13 -15.54
C LEU A 101 20.70 13.95 -16.52
N THR A 102 19.63 13.29 -16.09
CA THR A 102 18.54 12.89 -17.00
C THR A 102 17.40 13.90 -17.05
N ARG A 103 17.32 14.79 -16.05
CA ARG A 103 16.18 15.68 -15.85
C ARG A 103 14.84 14.95 -15.78
N GLN A 104 14.85 13.69 -15.36
CA GLN A 104 13.66 12.88 -15.18
C GLN A 104 13.36 12.64 -13.68
N THR A 105 12.11 12.24 -13.39
CA THR A 105 11.74 11.78 -12.06
C THR A 105 12.48 10.48 -11.74
N VAL A 106 13.14 10.44 -10.59
CA VAL A 106 13.83 9.24 -10.09
C VAL A 106 13.07 8.69 -8.90
N ASN A 107 12.71 7.41 -8.96
CA ASN A 107 12.03 6.72 -7.86
C ASN A 107 12.97 5.71 -7.24
N LEU A 108 12.91 5.59 -5.90
CA LEU A 108 13.51 4.49 -5.16
C LEU A 108 12.39 3.55 -4.72
N SER A 109 12.57 2.28 -4.98
CA SER A 109 11.62 1.24 -4.57
C SER A 109 12.34 0.03 -3.99
N ILE A 110 11.65 -0.68 -3.11
CA ILE A 110 12.06 -1.98 -2.57
C ILE A 110 11.06 -3.04 -3.03
N ARG A 111 11.52 -4.28 -3.14
CA ARG A 111 10.63 -5.41 -3.38
C ARG A 111 9.95 -5.84 -2.10
N GLN A 112 8.65 -6.08 -2.19
CA GLN A 112 7.84 -6.70 -1.16
C GLN A 112 6.97 -7.79 -1.80
N ASN A 113 7.37 -9.03 -1.67
CA ASN A 113 6.75 -10.17 -2.35
C ASN A 113 6.65 -9.93 -3.87
N ASP A 114 5.46 -9.96 -4.44
CA ASP A 114 5.15 -9.80 -5.86
C ASP A 114 4.97 -8.33 -6.29
N ASN A 115 5.26 -7.39 -5.41
CA ASN A 115 5.11 -5.97 -5.66
C ASN A 115 6.40 -5.22 -5.34
N ILE A 116 6.49 -4.00 -5.88
CA ILE A 116 7.40 -2.98 -5.38
C ILE A 116 6.64 -2.02 -4.45
N VAL A 117 7.39 -1.42 -3.53
CA VAL A 117 6.93 -0.29 -2.70
C VAL A 117 7.83 0.91 -2.99
N TYR A 118 7.24 2.05 -3.32
CA TYR A 118 7.99 3.29 -3.50
C TYR A 118 8.36 3.88 -2.14
N ILE A 119 9.65 4.02 -1.84
CA ILE A 119 10.15 4.49 -0.54
C ILE A 119 10.76 5.88 -0.58
N ASP A 120 11.21 6.36 -1.74
CA ASP A 120 11.64 7.75 -1.95
C ASP A 120 11.49 8.16 -3.41
N ARG A 121 11.53 9.48 -3.66
CA ARG A 121 11.37 10.06 -4.98
C ARG A 121 12.06 11.42 -5.07
N ILE A 122 12.70 11.69 -6.21
CA ILE A 122 13.11 13.02 -6.63
C ILE A 122 12.26 13.38 -7.86
N MET A 123 11.43 14.40 -7.72
CA MET A 123 10.48 14.79 -8.77
C MET A 123 11.12 15.78 -9.75
N ARG A 124 10.75 15.65 -11.02
CA ARG A 124 10.89 16.72 -11.99
C ARG A 124 9.65 17.62 -11.88
N GLU A 125 9.86 18.91 -11.71
CA GLU A 125 8.81 19.90 -11.89
C GLU A 125 8.43 19.97 -13.38
N ARG A 126 7.22 19.61 -13.71
CA ARG A 126 6.64 19.76 -15.05
C ARG A 126 5.27 20.42 -14.93
N PRO A 127 4.96 21.42 -15.75
CA PRO A 127 3.59 21.89 -15.89
C PRO A 127 2.72 20.77 -16.50
N GLY A 128 1.53 20.55 -15.96
CA GLY A 128 0.56 19.58 -16.47
C GLY A 128 0.23 18.45 -15.48
N ILE A 129 -0.70 17.58 -15.89
CA ILE A 129 -1.16 16.44 -15.08
C ILE A 129 -0.04 15.39 -15.02
N GLN A 130 0.43 15.10 -13.82
CA GLN A 130 1.42 14.05 -13.58
C GLN A 130 0.78 12.90 -12.80
N VAL A 131 1.03 11.66 -13.26
CA VAL A 131 0.71 10.48 -12.45
C VAL A 131 1.72 10.39 -11.33
N VAL A 132 1.38 10.95 -10.18
CA VAL A 132 2.22 10.94 -8.97
C VAL A 132 1.93 9.67 -8.18
N ARG A 133 2.87 8.72 -8.22
CA ARG A 133 2.81 7.58 -7.29
C ARG A 133 3.32 8.04 -5.93
N THR A 134 2.47 7.97 -4.93
CA THR A 134 2.78 8.40 -3.55
C THR A 134 3.84 7.49 -2.93
N ILE A 135 4.70 8.03 -2.04
CA ILE A 135 5.57 7.21 -1.19
C ILE A 135 4.69 6.27 -0.37
N GLY A 136 5.07 4.98 -0.30
CA GLY A 136 4.25 3.92 0.27
C GLY A 136 3.30 3.24 -0.73
N ALA A 137 3.09 3.81 -1.92
CA ALA A 137 2.29 3.14 -2.95
C ALA A 137 2.99 1.87 -3.44
N THR A 138 2.20 0.88 -3.80
CA THR A 138 2.66 -0.41 -4.33
C THR A 138 2.33 -0.53 -5.81
N ALA A 139 3.10 -1.34 -6.52
CA ALA A 139 2.79 -1.74 -7.88
C ALA A 139 3.33 -3.16 -8.16
N PRO A 140 2.63 -3.96 -8.99
CA PRO A 140 3.12 -5.28 -9.39
C PRO A 140 4.47 -5.20 -10.09
N LEU A 141 5.35 -6.20 -9.86
CA LEU A 141 6.72 -6.22 -10.42
C LEU A 141 6.72 -6.02 -11.95
N HIS A 142 5.88 -6.74 -12.69
CA HIS A 142 5.85 -6.70 -14.16
C HIS A 142 5.40 -5.37 -14.77
N THR A 143 4.74 -4.50 -14.00
CA THR A 143 4.19 -3.23 -14.51
C THR A 143 5.17 -2.06 -14.42
N THR A 144 6.32 -2.25 -13.78
CA THR A 144 7.26 -1.16 -13.48
C THR A 144 8.67 -1.50 -13.95
N SER A 145 9.48 -0.48 -14.28
CA SER A 145 10.88 -0.67 -14.66
C SER A 145 11.70 -1.30 -13.54
N SER A 146 11.57 -0.80 -12.31
CA SER A 146 12.26 -1.37 -11.15
C SER A 146 11.79 -2.79 -10.82
N GLY A 147 10.50 -3.08 -10.97
CA GLY A 147 9.98 -4.43 -10.77
C GLY A 147 10.51 -5.42 -11.80
N LYS A 148 10.68 -5.00 -13.05
CA LYS A 148 11.32 -5.83 -14.09
C LYS A 148 12.79 -6.11 -13.79
N LEU A 149 13.51 -5.18 -13.17
CA LEU A 149 14.88 -5.42 -12.72
C LEU A 149 14.91 -6.46 -11.60
N PHE A 150 13.99 -6.41 -10.64
CA PHE A 150 13.88 -7.45 -9.61
C PHE A 150 13.56 -8.83 -10.21
N LEU A 151 12.66 -8.88 -11.19
CA LEU A 151 12.36 -10.14 -11.89
C LEU A 151 13.54 -10.66 -12.70
N ALA A 152 14.38 -9.79 -13.25
CA ALA A 152 15.57 -10.19 -14.00
C ALA A 152 16.66 -10.82 -13.11
N GLU A 153 16.67 -10.54 -11.81
CA GLU A 153 17.56 -11.15 -10.81
C GLU A 153 16.99 -12.48 -10.25
N ASP A 154 15.70 -12.77 -10.51
CA ASP A 154 15.06 -13.98 -10.03
C ASP A 154 15.48 -15.20 -10.85
N SER A 155 15.47 -16.38 -10.22
CA SER A 155 15.63 -17.65 -10.93
C SER A 155 14.41 -17.94 -11.83
N PHE A 156 14.60 -18.78 -12.83
CA PHE A 156 13.52 -19.22 -13.72
C PHE A 156 12.32 -19.81 -12.93
N GLU A 157 12.59 -20.55 -11.86
CA GLU A 157 11.54 -21.11 -10.99
C GLU A 157 10.73 -20.03 -10.27
N GLN A 158 11.42 -19.00 -9.78
CA GLN A 158 10.78 -17.86 -9.10
C GLN A 158 9.90 -17.04 -10.07
N ILE A 159 10.40 -16.79 -11.29
CA ILE A 159 9.64 -16.12 -12.35
C ILE A 159 8.39 -16.92 -12.70
N ARG A 160 8.53 -18.23 -12.87
CA ARG A 160 7.42 -19.15 -13.19
C ARG A 160 6.37 -19.16 -12.06
N ALA A 161 6.80 -19.19 -10.80
CA ALA A 161 5.90 -19.11 -9.65
C ALA A 161 5.13 -17.78 -9.62
N TYR A 162 5.80 -16.67 -9.94
CA TYR A 162 5.19 -15.35 -10.06
C TYR A 162 4.11 -15.31 -11.14
N GLU A 163 4.37 -15.91 -12.31
CA GLU A 163 3.41 -15.97 -13.42
C GLU A 163 2.18 -16.80 -13.05
N ILE A 164 2.37 -17.99 -12.44
CA ILE A 164 1.28 -18.88 -12.02
C ILE A 164 0.40 -18.21 -10.97
N GLY A 165 0.99 -17.54 -9.98
CA GLY A 165 0.25 -16.81 -8.95
C GLY A 165 -0.64 -15.72 -9.53
N ARG A 166 -0.25 -15.12 -10.67
CA ARG A 166 -1.02 -14.11 -11.39
C ARG A 166 -2.13 -14.66 -12.26
N ALA A 167 -1.92 -15.81 -12.90
CA ALA A 167 -2.95 -16.49 -13.68
C ALA A 167 -4.16 -16.81 -12.80
N SER A 168 -3.92 -17.34 -11.59
CA SER A 168 -4.98 -17.63 -10.62
C SER A 168 -5.75 -16.40 -10.10
N CYS A 169 -5.17 -15.19 -10.18
CA CYS A 169 -5.86 -13.93 -9.85
C CYS A 169 -6.77 -13.42 -10.98
N ARG A 170 -6.46 -13.73 -12.24
CA ARG A 170 -7.30 -13.32 -13.38
C ARG A 170 -8.61 -14.08 -13.50
N GLU A 171 -8.66 -15.31 -12.99
CA GLU A 171 -9.87 -16.16 -13.04
C GLU A 171 -10.88 -15.85 -11.93
N ARG A 172 -10.58 -14.91 -11.03
CA ARG A 172 -11.47 -14.53 -9.90
C ARG A 172 -12.15 -13.17 -10.07
N VAL A 173 -12.24 -12.65 -11.29
CA VAL A 173 -13.00 -11.42 -11.62
C VAL A 173 -14.25 -11.78 -12.41
#